data_2333b7a5bbc36c9718d06ea85763645e
#
_entry.id   2333b7a5bbc36c9718d06ea85763645e
#
_cell.length_a   1.000
_cell.length_b   1.000
_cell.length_c   1.000
_cell.angle_alpha   90.00
_cell.angle_beta   90.00
_cell.angle_gamma   90.00
#
_symmetry.space_group_name_H-M   'P 1'
#
loop_
_entity.id
_entity.type
_entity.pdbx_description
1 polymer ?
#
loop_
_entity_poly.entity_id
_entity_poly.type
_entity_poly.pdbx_seq_one_letter_code
_entity_poly.pdbx_strand_id
1 'polypeptide(L)'
;MSLDTAVPVHLDSAGPVRLNTAVPASGVAEKRGSPLSFFEFWPGWLFYTPVVLHWLLLGLRHGDFSLPTAANPRITTGGLCGESKLSILSQVGADGQGLVAAACGVVAHADASGSAEAAMRALGLHYPVVAKPDIGCNGTGVRLIRDRGGMERYLAAFPPGETVVLQHYVEEANEAGLFYVRRPDEAAGRITSVTLKTPPVVLGDGRSTLRALILADERARLVPHLYFERLADRLESVPALGEAVQLVFVGNHCKGSIFQDGSGLVTPALTAAIERLARSVPEFYFGRIDVRFSSTASLRRGTGFKVIEINGVGSEATHIWDPSTRLWDAWRTQFFHYGAAFRIGAANRRRGFSSSGVWRMYRDWMNQRRLMARYPLND
;
A
#
# COMPACT_ATOMS: atom_id res chain seq x y z
N MET A 1 37.82 -52.00 -24.88
CA MET A 1 36.43 -52.47 -25.04
C MET A 1 35.64 -51.67 -24.05
N SER A 2 35.05 -50.62 -24.54
CA SER A 2 33.61 -50.50 -24.90
C SER A 2 32.80 -50.07 -23.70
N LEU A 3 31.99 -49.09 -23.66
CA LEU A 3 31.41 -48.09 -24.57
C LEU A 3 30.81 -46.96 -23.71
N ASP A 4 30.95 -45.74 -24.18
CA ASP A 4 30.14 -44.58 -23.81
C ASP A 4 28.66 -44.85 -23.92
N THR A 5 27.90 -44.35 -22.94
CA THR A 5 26.51 -43.96 -23.17
C THR A 5 26.22 -42.68 -22.40
N ALA A 6 26.37 -41.55 -23.09
CA ALA A 6 25.85 -40.25 -22.68
C ALA A 6 24.31 -40.30 -22.80
N VAL A 7 23.63 -39.98 -21.69
CA VAL A 7 22.19 -39.73 -21.67
C VAL A 7 21.98 -38.23 -21.94
N PRO A 8 21.15 -37.81 -22.91
CA PRO A 8 20.89 -36.40 -23.15
C PRO A 8 19.96 -35.85 -22.06
N VAL A 9 20.40 -34.77 -21.42
CA VAL A 9 19.57 -33.96 -20.52
C VAL A 9 18.60 -33.16 -21.38
N HIS A 10 17.33 -33.53 -21.36
CA HIS A 10 16.25 -32.70 -21.87
C HIS A 10 16.15 -31.45 -21.03
N LEU A 11 16.42 -30.30 -21.61
CA LEU A 11 16.04 -28.98 -21.09
C LEU A 11 14.53 -28.83 -21.29
N ASP A 12 13.76 -29.10 -20.24
CA ASP A 12 12.34 -28.72 -20.20
C ASP A 12 12.24 -27.19 -20.16
N SER A 13 11.67 -26.68 -21.22
CA SER A 13 11.25 -25.29 -21.36
C SER A 13 10.24 -24.98 -20.23
N ALA A 14 10.59 -24.06 -19.32
CA ALA A 14 9.69 -23.54 -18.31
C ALA A 14 8.46 -22.91 -18.98
N GLY A 15 7.35 -23.62 -18.95
CA GLY A 15 6.05 -23.12 -19.38
C GLY A 15 5.58 -21.95 -18.49
N PRO A 16 4.66 -21.12 -18.98
CA PRO A 16 4.18 -19.97 -18.22
C PRO A 16 3.53 -20.44 -16.92
N VAL A 17 3.97 -19.84 -15.80
CA VAL A 17 3.40 -20.05 -14.49
C VAL A 17 1.91 -19.69 -14.57
N ARG A 18 1.04 -20.69 -14.48
CA ARG A 18 -0.41 -20.49 -14.39
C ARG A 18 -0.68 -19.87 -13.03
N LEU A 19 -0.98 -18.57 -13.02
CA LEU A 19 -1.62 -17.94 -11.89
C LEU A 19 -2.92 -18.70 -11.62
N ASN A 20 -3.08 -19.17 -10.39
CA ASN A 20 -4.27 -19.89 -9.94
C ASN A 20 -5.46 -18.91 -9.93
N THR A 21 -6.20 -18.85 -11.06
CA THR A 21 -7.31 -17.94 -11.30
C THR A 21 -8.61 -18.51 -10.73
N ALA A 22 -8.59 -18.94 -9.48
CA ALA A 22 -9.83 -19.06 -8.73
C ALA A 22 -10.19 -17.68 -8.18
N VAL A 23 -10.89 -16.87 -8.98
CA VAL A 23 -11.65 -15.73 -8.46
C VAL A 23 -12.64 -16.32 -7.47
N PRO A 24 -12.54 -16.05 -6.15
CA PRO A 24 -13.55 -16.51 -5.23
C PRO A 24 -14.84 -15.80 -5.59
N ALA A 25 -15.88 -16.56 -5.95
CA ALA A 25 -17.24 -16.07 -6.03
C ALA A 25 -17.62 -15.61 -4.61
N SER A 26 -17.38 -14.34 -4.32
CA SER A 26 -17.88 -13.69 -3.11
C SER A 26 -19.38 -13.52 -3.32
N GLY A 27 -20.16 -14.40 -2.70
CA GLY A 27 -21.62 -14.28 -2.60
C GLY A 27 -22.02 -13.10 -1.71
N VAL A 28 -21.73 -11.88 -2.16
CA VAL A 28 -22.34 -10.65 -1.67
C VAL A 28 -23.24 -10.17 -2.80
N ALA A 29 -24.54 -10.13 -2.55
CA ALA A 29 -25.53 -9.65 -3.52
C ALA A 29 -25.10 -8.27 -4.03
N GLU A 30 -24.81 -8.20 -5.33
CA GLU A 30 -24.49 -6.97 -6.05
C GLU A 30 -25.64 -5.97 -5.91
N LYS A 31 -25.47 -4.95 -5.08
CA LYS A 31 -26.15 -3.70 -5.31
C LYS A 31 -25.52 -3.09 -6.56
N ARG A 32 -26.21 -3.16 -7.70
CA ARG A 32 -25.85 -2.45 -8.93
C ARG A 32 -25.91 -0.95 -8.67
N GLY A 33 -24.84 -0.39 -8.11
CA GLY A 33 -24.59 1.04 -8.01
C GLY A 33 -23.62 1.48 -9.11
N SER A 34 -23.39 2.78 -9.24
CA SER A 34 -22.33 3.31 -10.12
C SER A 34 -21.00 2.61 -9.80
N PRO A 35 -20.18 2.25 -10.81
CA PRO A 35 -18.88 1.63 -10.61
C PRO A 35 -17.87 2.57 -9.93
N LEU A 36 -18.18 3.87 -9.84
CA LEU A 36 -17.41 4.91 -9.16
C LEU A 36 -18.32 5.70 -8.22
N SER A 37 -17.81 6.15 -7.08
CA SER A 37 -18.47 7.19 -6.31
C SER A 37 -18.38 8.52 -7.08
N PHE A 38 -19.37 9.38 -6.96
CA PHE A 38 -19.45 10.58 -7.79
C PHE A 38 -18.34 11.61 -7.49
N PHE A 39 -17.65 11.50 -6.34
CA PHE A 39 -16.54 12.37 -5.93
C PHE A 39 -15.16 11.69 -6.00
N GLU A 40 -15.07 10.41 -6.43
CA GLU A 40 -13.83 9.62 -6.40
C GLU A 40 -12.67 10.27 -7.18
N PHE A 41 -13.00 10.91 -8.31
CA PHE A 41 -12.01 11.59 -9.14
C PHE A 41 -12.20 13.12 -9.18
N TRP A 42 -12.81 13.67 -8.16
CA TRP A 42 -12.86 15.12 -8.03
C TRP A 42 -11.46 15.72 -7.92
N PRO A 43 -11.26 16.97 -8.41
CA PRO A 43 -10.03 17.68 -8.10
C PRO A 43 -9.78 17.69 -6.60
N GLY A 44 -8.57 17.30 -6.17
CA GLY A 44 -8.26 17.15 -4.74
C GLY A 44 -8.59 18.40 -3.92
N TRP A 45 -8.40 19.60 -4.48
CA TRP A 45 -8.75 20.84 -3.80
C TRP A 45 -10.25 20.91 -3.44
N LEU A 46 -11.14 20.40 -4.30
CA LEU A 46 -12.58 20.44 -4.06
C LEU A 46 -12.97 19.49 -2.91
N PHE A 47 -12.46 18.25 -2.92
CA PHE A 47 -12.75 17.28 -1.88
C PHE A 47 -12.11 17.64 -0.55
N TYR A 48 -10.84 18.10 -0.55
CA TYR A 48 -10.08 18.32 0.68
C TYR A 48 -10.23 19.72 1.29
N THR A 49 -10.86 20.69 0.62
CA THR A 49 -11.06 22.04 1.21
C THR A 49 -11.74 22.00 2.59
N PRO A 50 -12.87 21.29 2.81
CA PRO A 50 -13.48 21.22 4.13
C PRO A 50 -12.57 20.53 5.17
N VAL A 51 -11.77 19.54 4.72
CA VAL A 51 -10.83 18.82 5.58
C VAL A 51 -9.68 19.73 6.02
N VAL A 52 -9.14 20.52 5.10
CA VAL A 52 -8.10 21.52 5.39
C VAL A 52 -8.61 22.60 6.36
N LEU A 53 -9.83 23.10 6.11
CA LEU A 53 -10.45 24.07 7.03
C LEU A 53 -10.63 23.47 8.44
N HIS A 54 -11.05 22.23 8.53
CA HIS A 54 -11.15 21.52 9.81
C HIS A 54 -9.78 21.37 10.49
N TRP A 55 -8.73 21.02 9.74
CA TRP A 55 -7.36 20.98 10.25
C TRP A 55 -6.91 22.33 10.80
N LEU A 56 -7.15 23.41 10.06
CA LEU A 56 -6.79 24.76 10.49
C LEU A 56 -7.54 25.17 11.78
N LEU A 57 -8.84 24.86 11.88
CA LEU A 57 -9.62 25.10 13.10
C LEU A 57 -9.07 24.32 14.30
N LEU A 58 -8.70 23.05 14.10
CA LEU A 58 -8.06 22.26 15.15
C LEU A 58 -6.68 22.81 15.51
N GLY A 59 -5.88 23.24 14.53
CA GLY A 59 -4.58 23.89 14.75
C GLY A 59 -4.69 25.14 15.60
N LEU A 60 -5.65 26.02 15.29
CA LEU A 60 -5.96 27.20 16.11
C LEU A 60 -6.40 26.81 17.53
N ARG A 61 -7.33 25.85 17.65
CA ARG A 61 -7.83 25.38 18.95
C ARG A 61 -6.73 24.84 19.85
N HIS A 62 -5.74 24.16 19.30
CA HIS A 62 -4.65 23.52 20.03
C HIS A 62 -3.38 24.37 20.10
N GLY A 63 -3.35 25.53 19.42
CA GLY A 63 -2.20 26.43 19.33
C GLY A 63 -1.00 25.84 18.53
N ASP A 64 -1.25 24.85 17.67
CA ASP A 64 -0.18 24.18 16.91
C ASP A 64 -0.75 23.44 15.68
N PHE A 65 -0.43 23.91 14.48
CA PHE A 65 -0.86 23.30 13.23
C PHE A 65 -0.13 22.01 12.88
N SER A 66 1.01 21.75 13.52
CA SER A 66 1.82 20.55 13.34
C SER A 66 1.57 19.49 14.41
N LEU A 67 0.66 19.74 15.36
CA LEU A 67 0.41 18.86 16.50
C LEU A 67 0.14 17.39 16.15
N PRO A 68 -0.57 17.04 15.05
CA PRO A 68 -0.74 15.65 14.63
C PRO A 68 0.56 14.88 14.42
N THR A 69 1.67 15.54 14.09
CA THR A 69 2.97 14.87 13.94
C THR A 69 3.47 14.28 15.27
N ALA A 70 2.97 14.72 16.40
CA ALA A 70 3.22 14.12 17.71
C ALA A 70 2.29 12.92 18.00
N ALA A 71 1.39 12.54 17.09
CA ALA A 71 0.54 11.36 17.31
C ALA A 71 1.34 10.05 17.31
N ASN A 72 2.42 9.98 16.50
CA ASN A 72 3.37 8.87 16.52
C ASN A 72 4.79 9.43 16.71
N PRO A 73 5.21 9.79 17.93
CA PRO A 73 6.41 10.60 18.14
C PRO A 73 7.73 9.90 17.79
N ARG A 74 7.73 8.59 17.57
CA ARG A 74 8.90 7.82 17.11
C ARG A 74 8.99 7.68 15.60
N ILE A 75 8.01 8.19 14.86
CA ILE A 75 8.02 8.23 13.40
C ILE A 75 8.29 9.65 12.93
N THR A 76 9.14 9.82 11.93
CA THR A 76 9.41 11.13 11.30
C THR A 76 8.10 11.80 10.92
N THR A 77 7.91 13.05 11.34
CA THR A 77 6.65 13.82 11.17
C THR A 77 5.37 13.08 11.61
N GLY A 78 5.50 12.09 12.51
CA GLY A 78 4.38 11.22 12.90
C GLY A 78 3.87 10.32 11.76
N GLY A 79 4.61 10.24 10.65
CA GLY A 79 4.17 9.60 9.42
C GLY A 79 3.17 10.46 8.63
N LEU A 80 3.32 11.78 8.66
CA LEU A 80 2.54 12.69 7.82
C LEU A 80 3.15 12.83 6.42
N CYS A 81 4.47 12.94 6.35
CA CYS A 81 5.25 13.00 5.11
C CYS A 81 6.75 12.78 5.40
N GLY A 82 7.47 12.27 4.40
CA GLY A 82 8.94 12.11 4.45
C GLY A 82 9.42 10.99 5.39
N GLU A 83 8.53 10.16 5.87
CA GLU A 83 8.88 9.00 6.69
C GLU A 83 9.54 7.88 5.87
N SER A 84 10.50 7.20 6.49
CA SER A 84 11.14 6.00 5.95
C SER A 84 10.31 4.77 6.28
N LYS A 85 9.91 4.02 5.26
CA LYS A 85 9.19 2.73 5.41
C LYS A 85 10.05 1.71 6.14
N LEU A 86 11.32 1.65 5.79
CA LEU A 86 12.27 0.73 6.43
C LEU A 86 12.44 1.06 7.91
N SER A 87 12.58 2.35 8.24
CA SER A 87 12.69 2.79 9.63
C SER A 87 11.45 2.41 10.46
N ILE A 88 10.25 2.51 9.90
CA ILE A 88 9.02 2.10 10.60
C ILE A 88 8.99 0.58 10.79
N LEU A 89 9.25 -0.19 9.73
CA LEU A 89 9.24 -1.65 9.79
C LEU A 89 10.31 -2.20 10.74
N SER A 90 11.49 -1.56 10.81
CA SER A 90 12.57 -1.96 11.73
C SER A 90 12.26 -1.69 13.22
N GLN A 91 11.30 -0.84 13.51
CA GLN A 91 10.83 -0.59 14.89
C GLN A 91 9.87 -1.66 15.41
N VAL A 92 9.37 -2.55 14.56
CA VAL A 92 8.47 -3.63 14.97
C VAL A 92 9.22 -4.59 15.90
N GLY A 93 8.76 -4.69 17.13
CA GLY A 93 9.35 -5.59 18.14
C GLY A 93 9.03 -7.06 17.89
N ALA A 94 9.65 -7.94 18.67
CA ALA A 94 9.57 -9.40 18.51
C ALA A 94 8.13 -9.94 18.39
N ASP A 95 7.19 -9.41 19.17
CA ASP A 95 5.78 -9.82 19.17
C ASP A 95 5.04 -9.51 17.86
N GLY A 96 5.54 -8.56 17.08
CA GLY A 96 4.96 -8.14 15.79
C GLY A 96 5.71 -8.68 14.58
N GLN A 97 7.00 -9.02 14.70
CA GLN A 97 7.85 -9.38 13.55
C GLN A 97 7.30 -10.54 12.73
N GLY A 98 6.72 -11.55 13.39
CA GLY A 98 6.08 -12.68 12.69
C GLY A 98 4.91 -12.30 11.78
N LEU A 99 4.33 -11.12 11.99
CA LEU A 99 3.22 -10.59 11.19
C LEU A 99 3.68 -9.72 10.00
N VAL A 100 4.93 -9.26 9.99
CA VAL A 100 5.44 -8.33 8.97
C VAL A 100 6.17 -9.09 7.86
N ALA A 101 5.98 -8.66 6.62
CA ALA A 101 6.76 -9.14 5.49
C ALA A 101 8.21 -8.64 5.63
N ALA A 102 9.18 -9.57 5.63
CA ALA A 102 10.60 -9.25 5.78
C ALA A 102 11.05 -8.27 4.71
N ALA A 103 11.88 -7.30 5.09
CA ALA A 103 12.36 -6.26 4.19
C ALA A 103 13.78 -5.83 4.54
N CYS A 104 14.57 -5.46 3.53
CA CYS A 104 15.88 -4.83 3.67
C CYS A 104 15.98 -3.56 2.82
N GLY A 105 16.93 -2.71 3.14
CA GLY A 105 17.26 -1.51 2.39
C GLY A 105 18.53 -1.68 1.57
N VAL A 106 18.53 -1.11 0.36
CA VAL A 106 19.72 -1.04 -0.51
C VAL A 106 19.83 0.37 -1.07
N VAL A 107 21.01 0.95 -1.02
CA VAL A 107 21.26 2.26 -1.65
C VAL A 107 21.42 2.05 -3.16
N ALA A 108 20.65 2.79 -3.94
CA ALA A 108 20.64 2.66 -5.38
C ALA A 108 21.90 3.27 -6.02
N HIS A 109 22.57 2.49 -6.85
CA HIS A 109 23.65 2.89 -7.76
C HIS A 109 23.74 1.85 -8.89
N ALA A 110 24.45 2.14 -9.97
CA ALA A 110 24.49 1.30 -11.17
C ALA A 110 24.89 -0.15 -10.88
N ASP A 111 25.81 -0.39 -9.93
CA ASP A 111 26.34 -1.72 -9.61
C ASP A 111 25.74 -2.30 -8.31
N ALA A 112 24.59 -1.79 -7.85
CA ALA A 112 24.01 -2.18 -6.56
C ALA A 112 23.35 -3.57 -6.57
N SER A 113 23.23 -4.25 -7.71
CA SER A 113 22.53 -5.54 -7.81
C SER A 113 23.17 -6.63 -6.95
N GLY A 114 24.50 -6.68 -6.88
CA GLY A 114 25.24 -7.60 -6.01
C GLY A 114 24.97 -7.34 -4.52
N SER A 115 24.95 -6.08 -4.11
CA SER A 115 24.63 -5.66 -2.75
C SER A 115 23.16 -5.96 -2.40
N ALA A 116 22.25 -5.76 -3.36
CA ALA A 116 20.84 -6.09 -3.23
C ALA A 116 20.63 -7.60 -2.97
N GLU A 117 21.27 -8.45 -3.77
CA GLU A 117 21.18 -9.90 -3.59
C GLU A 117 21.85 -10.38 -2.29
N ALA A 118 22.95 -9.74 -1.88
CA ALA A 118 23.58 -10.04 -0.58
C ALA A 118 22.65 -9.70 0.59
N ALA A 119 22.00 -8.52 0.56
CA ALA A 119 21.03 -8.11 1.57
C ALA A 119 19.79 -9.03 1.57
N MET A 120 19.30 -9.42 0.40
CA MET A 120 18.20 -10.39 0.27
C MET A 120 18.58 -11.75 0.89
N ARG A 121 19.74 -12.31 0.55
CA ARG A 121 20.22 -13.58 1.10
C ARG A 121 20.35 -13.56 2.62
N ALA A 122 20.81 -12.46 3.20
CA ALA A 122 20.95 -12.31 4.65
C ALA A 122 19.61 -12.43 5.40
N LEU A 123 18.48 -12.14 4.73
CA LEU A 123 17.12 -12.27 5.26
C LEU A 123 16.35 -13.47 4.69
N GLY A 124 17.01 -14.35 3.92
CA GLY A 124 16.33 -15.47 3.26
C GLY A 124 15.31 -15.05 2.20
N LEU A 125 15.45 -13.87 1.62
CA LEU A 125 14.59 -13.41 0.53
C LEU A 125 15.04 -13.99 -0.80
N HIS A 126 14.08 -14.39 -1.61
CA HIS A 126 14.27 -14.92 -2.96
C HIS A 126 13.34 -14.18 -3.93
N TYR A 127 13.70 -14.19 -5.23
CA TYR A 127 12.80 -13.67 -6.25
C TYR A 127 11.54 -14.54 -6.35
N PRO A 128 10.36 -13.92 -6.60
CA PRO A 128 10.16 -12.48 -6.79
C PRO A 128 10.17 -11.70 -5.46
N VAL A 129 10.62 -10.44 -5.52
CA VAL A 129 10.57 -9.49 -4.40
C VAL A 129 9.88 -8.20 -4.84
N VAL A 130 9.30 -7.48 -3.90
CA VAL A 130 8.76 -6.13 -4.14
C VAL A 130 9.85 -5.11 -3.87
N ALA A 131 10.24 -4.35 -4.91
CA ALA A 131 11.08 -3.18 -4.77
C ALA A 131 10.21 -1.92 -4.66
N LYS A 132 10.50 -1.06 -3.69
CA LYS A 132 9.77 0.18 -3.48
C LYS A 132 10.68 1.27 -2.90
N PRO A 133 10.40 2.56 -3.20
CA PRO A 133 11.12 3.65 -2.54
C PRO A 133 10.93 3.62 -1.03
N ASP A 134 11.98 3.91 -0.28
CA ASP A 134 11.89 4.05 1.17
C ASP A 134 11.05 5.26 1.57
N ILE A 135 11.26 6.41 0.92
CA ILE A 135 10.46 7.62 1.08
C ILE A 135 9.51 7.77 -0.11
N GLY A 136 8.22 7.86 0.13
CA GLY A 136 7.23 8.05 -0.92
C GLY A 136 5.86 7.53 -0.54
N CYS A 137 4.85 7.88 -1.33
CA CYS A 137 3.46 7.50 -1.10
C CYS A 137 2.76 7.08 -2.41
N ASN A 138 1.51 6.69 -2.32
CA ASN A 138 0.62 6.36 -3.44
C ASN A 138 1.16 5.27 -4.39
N GLY A 139 2.01 4.36 -3.90
CA GLY A 139 2.57 3.27 -4.69
C GLY A 139 3.52 3.72 -5.80
N THR A 140 3.99 4.97 -5.78
CA THR A 140 4.93 5.48 -6.79
C THR A 140 6.25 4.71 -6.70
N GLY A 141 6.76 4.24 -7.84
CA GLY A 141 8.02 3.50 -7.94
C GLY A 141 7.97 2.06 -7.43
N VAL A 142 6.81 1.52 -7.06
CA VAL A 142 6.70 0.12 -6.61
C VAL A 142 6.72 -0.82 -7.80
N ARG A 143 7.59 -1.84 -7.75
CA ARG A 143 7.70 -2.89 -8.78
C ARG A 143 7.87 -4.28 -8.21
N LEU A 144 7.32 -5.27 -8.91
CA LEU A 144 7.60 -6.68 -8.67
C LEU A 144 8.83 -7.10 -9.47
N ILE A 145 9.92 -7.39 -8.77
CA ILE A 145 11.20 -7.81 -9.36
C ILE A 145 11.25 -9.34 -9.37
N ARG A 146 11.32 -9.93 -10.56
CA ARG A 146 11.22 -11.37 -10.74
C ARG A 146 12.58 -12.07 -10.86
N ASP A 147 13.61 -11.31 -11.21
CA ASP A 147 14.96 -11.82 -11.47
C ASP A 147 16.02 -10.74 -11.31
N ARG A 148 17.27 -11.14 -11.41
CA ARG A 148 18.44 -10.25 -11.30
C ARG A 148 18.43 -9.15 -12.37
N GLY A 149 18.10 -9.49 -13.63
CA GLY A 149 18.05 -8.48 -14.70
C GLY A 149 17.00 -7.40 -14.44
N GLY A 150 15.85 -7.78 -13.87
CA GLY A 150 14.83 -6.83 -13.38
C GLY A 150 15.36 -5.93 -12.26
N MET A 151 16.15 -6.49 -11.32
CA MET A 151 16.78 -5.75 -10.26
C MET A 151 17.78 -4.71 -10.81
N GLU A 152 18.64 -5.12 -11.71
CA GLU A 152 19.62 -4.24 -12.36
C GLU A 152 18.94 -3.06 -13.07
N ARG A 153 17.92 -3.34 -13.88
CA ARG A 153 17.13 -2.29 -14.57
C ARG A 153 16.44 -1.34 -13.59
N TYR A 154 15.87 -1.88 -12.51
CA TYR A 154 15.18 -1.06 -11.52
C TYR A 154 16.16 -0.12 -10.79
N LEU A 155 17.28 -0.66 -10.30
CA LEU A 155 18.29 0.11 -9.57
C LEU A 155 18.96 1.17 -10.46
N ALA A 156 19.22 0.85 -11.73
CA ALA A 156 19.78 1.80 -12.70
C ALA A 156 18.83 2.96 -13.01
N ALA A 157 17.50 2.72 -13.00
CA ALA A 157 16.48 3.74 -13.23
C ALA A 157 16.11 4.52 -11.95
N PHE A 158 16.56 4.07 -10.77
CA PHE A 158 16.25 4.70 -9.51
C PHE A 158 17.22 5.89 -9.23
N PRO A 159 16.79 6.95 -8.53
CA PRO A 159 17.68 8.06 -8.19
C PRO A 159 18.91 7.58 -7.41
N PRO A 160 20.13 7.87 -7.90
CA PRO A 160 21.36 7.43 -7.22
C PRO A 160 21.46 8.00 -5.80
N GLY A 161 21.92 7.17 -4.86
CA GLY A 161 22.09 7.53 -3.46
C GLY A 161 20.84 7.41 -2.60
N GLU A 162 19.66 7.17 -3.22
CA GLU A 162 18.44 6.97 -2.47
C GLU A 162 18.22 5.50 -2.09
N THR A 163 17.48 5.26 -1.02
CA THR A 163 17.24 3.89 -0.51
C THR A 163 16.04 3.25 -1.19
N VAL A 164 16.26 2.05 -1.69
CA VAL A 164 15.23 1.11 -2.16
C VAL A 164 14.97 0.09 -1.05
N VAL A 165 13.72 -0.14 -0.73
CA VAL A 165 13.27 -1.23 0.14
C VAL A 165 12.96 -2.44 -0.72
N LEU A 166 13.64 -3.56 -0.45
CA LEU A 166 13.37 -4.87 -1.01
C LEU A 166 12.58 -5.68 0.00
N GLN A 167 11.37 -6.07 -0.33
CA GLN A 167 10.45 -6.74 0.59
C GLN A 167 9.99 -8.07 0.04
N HIS A 168 9.84 -9.06 0.93
CA HIS A 168 9.25 -10.35 0.60
C HIS A 168 7.93 -10.14 -0.16
N TYR A 169 7.81 -10.78 -1.32
CA TYR A 169 6.55 -10.80 -2.05
C TYR A 169 5.56 -11.73 -1.35
N VAL A 170 4.54 -11.14 -0.78
CA VAL A 170 3.44 -11.85 -0.12
C VAL A 170 2.46 -12.29 -1.21
N GLU A 171 2.33 -13.61 -1.41
CA GLU A 171 1.59 -14.19 -2.56
C GLU A 171 0.08 -14.11 -2.39
N GLU A 172 -0.42 -13.92 -1.17
CA GLU A 172 -1.85 -13.80 -0.89
C GLU A 172 -2.49 -12.72 -1.77
N ALA A 173 -3.55 -13.10 -2.49
CA ALA A 173 -4.16 -12.24 -3.50
C ALA A 173 -4.96 -11.08 -2.92
N ASN A 174 -5.47 -11.22 -1.68
CA ASN A 174 -6.32 -10.21 -1.07
C ASN A 174 -5.48 -9.16 -0.35
N GLU A 175 -5.89 -7.89 -0.46
CA GLU A 175 -5.24 -6.78 0.24
C GLU A 175 -6.28 -5.95 1.01
N ALA A 176 -5.89 -5.50 2.21
CA ALA A 176 -6.71 -4.60 3.01
C ALA A 176 -5.87 -3.54 3.71
N GLY A 177 -6.47 -2.36 3.90
CA GLY A 177 -5.98 -1.32 4.79
C GLY A 177 -6.79 -1.28 6.07
N LEU A 178 -6.14 -1.45 7.21
CA LEU A 178 -6.75 -1.47 8.53
C LEU A 178 -6.35 -0.19 9.27
N PHE A 179 -7.31 0.69 9.55
CA PHE A 179 -7.01 1.94 10.25
C PHE A 179 -7.12 1.73 11.76
N TYR A 180 -5.99 1.91 12.45
CA TYR A 180 -5.88 1.74 13.89
C TYR A 180 -5.79 3.07 14.62
N VAL A 181 -6.49 3.19 15.73
CA VAL A 181 -6.47 4.38 16.60
C VAL A 181 -6.47 3.93 18.07
N ARG A 182 -5.52 4.46 18.86
CA ARG A 182 -5.43 4.32 20.30
C ARG A 182 -4.99 5.64 20.93
N ARG A 183 -5.61 6.07 22.00
CA ARG A 183 -5.07 7.18 22.78
C ARG A 183 -3.98 6.70 23.73
N PRO A 184 -2.98 7.54 24.08
CA PRO A 184 -1.92 7.14 25.01
C PRO A 184 -2.42 6.73 26.40
N ASP A 185 -3.58 7.25 26.80
CA ASP A 185 -4.26 6.98 28.08
C ASP A 185 -5.28 5.83 27.99
N GLU A 186 -5.48 5.21 26.82
CA GLU A 186 -6.37 4.06 26.63
C GLU A 186 -5.62 2.74 26.79
N ALA A 187 -6.27 1.79 27.48
CA ALA A 187 -5.73 0.44 27.69
C ALA A 187 -5.65 -0.38 26.39
N ALA A 188 -6.54 -0.13 25.44
CA ALA A 188 -6.57 -0.79 24.13
C ALA A 188 -7.00 0.16 23.02
N GLY A 189 -6.51 -0.07 21.83
CA GLY A 189 -6.93 0.63 20.64
C GLY A 189 -8.09 -0.06 19.91
N ARG A 190 -8.45 0.49 18.78
CA ARG A 190 -9.52 -0.05 17.94
C ARG A 190 -9.23 0.13 16.46
N ILE A 191 -9.75 -0.78 15.66
CA ILE A 191 -9.82 -0.62 14.22
C ILE A 191 -11.03 0.26 13.91
N THR A 192 -10.79 1.41 13.29
CA THR A 192 -11.82 2.41 12.96
C THR A 192 -12.30 2.33 11.52
N SER A 193 -11.54 1.61 10.68
CA SER A 193 -11.85 1.39 9.27
C SER A 193 -11.14 0.15 8.75
N VAL A 194 -11.80 -0.59 7.88
CA VAL A 194 -11.20 -1.62 7.02
C VAL A 194 -11.54 -1.29 5.59
N THR A 195 -10.54 -1.23 4.73
CA THR A 195 -10.71 -1.07 3.28
C THR A 195 -10.21 -2.32 2.58
N LEU A 196 -11.05 -3.00 1.85
CA LEU A 196 -10.63 -4.04 0.92
C LEU A 196 -10.15 -3.37 -0.37
N LYS A 197 -9.01 -3.84 -0.89
CA LYS A 197 -8.38 -3.28 -2.09
C LYS A 197 -8.33 -4.38 -3.16
N THR A 198 -8.96 -4.13 -4.30
CA THR A 198 -9.02 -5.07 -5.42
C THR A 198 -8.41 -4.42 -6.66
N PRO A 199 -7.41 -5.04 -7.29
CA PRO A 199 -6.92 -4.54 -8.57
C PRO A 199 -8.00 -4.71 -9.64
N PRO A 200 -8.18 -3.74 -10.56
CA PRO A 200 -9.07 -3.91 -11.70
C PRO A 200 -8.52 -4.98 -12.65
N VAL A 201 -9.42 -5.81 -13.16
CA VAL A 201 -9.12 -6.92 -14.07
C VAL A 201 -10.07 -6.86 -15.24
N VAL A 202 -9.55 -7.00 -16.46
CA VAL A 202 -10.36 -7.25 -17.66
C VAL A 202 -10.17 -8.71 -18.11
N LEU A 203 -11.24 -9.30 -18.67
CA LEU A 203 -11.22 -10.66 -19.18
C LEU A 203 -11.04 -10.64 -20.69
N GLY A 204 -10.07 -11.40 -21.20
CA GLY A 204 -9.88 -11.62 -22.62
C GLY A 204 -11.08 -12.32 -23.27
N ASP A 205 -11.46 -11.88 -24.45
CA ASP A 205 -12.49 -12.48 -25.27
C ASP A 205 -11.92 -13.26 -26.48
N GLY A 206 -10.58 -13.31 -26.59
CA GLY A 206 -9.87 -13.96 -27.68
C GLY A 206 -9.94 -13.23 -29.03
N ARG A 207 -10.45 -11.99 -29.06
CA ARG A 207 -10.69 -11.21 -30.29
C ARG A 207 -10.29 -9.76 -30.18
N SER A 208 -10.64 -9.11 -29.06
CA SER A 208 -10.41 -7.68 -28.82
C SER A 208 -9.01 -7.44 -28.28
N THR A 209 -8.40 -6.32 -28.69
CA THR A 209 -7.14 -5.89 -28.09
C THR A 209 -7.34 -5.52 -26.61
N LEU A 210 -6.27 -5.57 -25.82
CA LEU A 210 -6.31 -5.13 -24.41
C LEU A 210 -6.82 -3.69 -24.28
N ARG A 211 -6.44 -2.81 -25.23
CA ARG A 211 -6.97 -1.43 -25.32
C ARG A 211 -8.50 -1.42 -25.43
N ALA A 212 -9.04 -2.24 -26.35
CA ALA A 212 -10.49 -2.32 -26.56
C ALA A 212 -11.22 -2.85 -25.32
N LEU A 213 -10.66 -3.88 -24.67
CA LEU A 213 -11.20 -4.45 -23.44
C LEU A 213 -11.22 -3.43 -22.30
N ILE A 214 -10.15 -2.63 -22.12
CA ILE A 214 -10.12 -1.55 -21.11
C ILE A 214 -11.19 -0.49 -21.40
N LEU A 215 -11.37 -0.11 -22.67
CA LEU A 215 -12.41 0.89 -23.06
C LEU A 215 -13.83 0.33 -23.01
N ALA A 216 -14.01 -0.98 -23.04
CA ALA A 216 -15.31 -1.63 -22.90
C ALA A 216 -15.70 -1.86 -21.43
N ASP A 217 -14.74 -1.92 -20.51
CA ASP A 217 -15.00 -2.10 -19.08
C ASP A 217 -15.68 -0.86 -18.48
N GLU A 218 -16.73 -1.06 -17.68
CA GLU A 218 -17.56 0.03 -17.13
C GLU A 218 -16.77 1.02 -16.25
N ARG A 219 -15.76 0.53 -15.50
CA ARG A 219 -14.93 1.35 -14.62
C ARG A 219 -13.67 1.84 -15.33
N ALA A 220 -12.93 0.92 -15.97
CA ALA A 220 -11.64 1.23 -16.55
C ALA A 220 -11.72 2.28 -17.67
N ARG A 221 -12.82 2.29 -18.46
CA ARG A 221 -13.07 3.29 -19.50
C ARG A 221 -13.15 4.73 -19.00
N LEU A 222 -13.46 4.93 -17.72
CA LEU A 222 -13.57 6.26 -17.12
C LEU A 222 -12.19 6.86 -16.77
N VAL A 223 -11.18 6.00 -16.63
CA VAL A 223 -9.81 6.39 -16.24
C VAL A 223 -8.73 5.65 -17.05
N PRO A 224 -8.85 5.53 -18.38
CA PRO A 224 -7.98 4.69 -19.20
C PRO A 224 -6.52 5.17 -19.16
N HIS A 225 -6.30 6.46 -18.95
CA HIS A 225 -4.97 7.06 -18.82
C HIS A 225 -4.15 6.45 -17.67
N LEU A 226 -4.80 5.92 -16.61
CA LEU A 226 -4.12 5.24 -15.50
C LEU A 226 -3.51 3.89 -15.91
N TYR A 227 -4.01 3.28 -16.98
CA TYR A 227 -3.60 1.96 -17.43
C TYR A 227 -2.73 2.00 -18.68
N PHE A 228 -3.02 2.90 -19.61
CA PHE A 228 -2.41 2.91 -20.96
C PHE A 228 -0.90 3.10 -20.91
N GLU A 229 -0.40 3.99 -20.05
CA GLU A 229 1.03 4.23 -19.94
C GLU A 229 1.79 2.99 -19.43
N ARG A 230 1.22 2.26 -18.45
CA ARG A 230 1.84 1.06 -17.85
C ARG A 230 1.78 -0.16 -18.74
N LEU A 231 0.75 -0.26 -19.55
CA LEU A 231 0.47 -1.41 -20.41
C LEU A 231 0.79 -1.10 -21.87
N ALA A 232 1.55 -0.04 -22.16
CA ALA A 232 1.83 0.45 -23.51
C ALA A 232 2.29 -0.66 -24.44
N ASP A 233 3.21 -1.51 -24.00
CA ASP A 233 3.76 -2.62 -24.77
C ASP A 233 2.76 -3.75 -25.03
N ARG A 234 1.63 -3.78 -24.31
CA ARG A 234 0.62 -4.85 -24.37
C ARG A 234 -0.74 -4.39 -24.90
N LEU A 235 -0.94 -3.10 -25.11
CA LEU A 235 -2.27 -2.55 -25.45
C LEU A 235 -2.85 -3.15 -26.74
N GLU A 236 -2.00 -3.47 -27.71
CA GLU A 236 -2.40 -4.04 -28.99
C GLU A 236 -2.39 -5.58 -28.99
N SER A 237 -2.01 -6.23 -27.90
CA SER A 237 -2.13 -7.68 -27.73
C SER A 237 -3.60 -8.07 -27.59
N VAL A 238 -3.93 -9.28 -28.06
CA VAL A 238 -5.26 -9.89 -27.89
C VAL A 238 -5.18 -10.94 -26.80
N PRO A 239 -5.69 -10.67 -25.57
CA PRO A 239 -5.72 -11.67 -24.51
C PRO A 239 -6.60 -12.86 -24.89
N ALA A 240 -6.17 -14.07 -24.51
CA ALA A 240 -6.90 -15.29 -24.79
C ALA A 240 -8.29 -15.26 -24.12
N LEU A 241 -9.22 -16.07 -24.65
CA LEU A 241 -10.56 -16.20 -24.09
C LEU A 241 -10.49 -16.66 -22.62
N GLY A 242 -11.03 -15.84 -21.71
CA GLY A 242 -11.03 -16.08 -20.27
C GLY A 242 -9.71 -15.72 -19.56
N GLU A 243 -8.70 -15.23 -20.30
CA GLU A 243 -7.48 -14.70 -19.67
C GLU A 243 -7.80 -13.47 -18.83
N ALA A 244 -7.46 -13.55 -17.54
CA ALA A 244 -7.60 -12.40 -16.62
C ALA A 244 -6.36 -11.50 -16.72
N VAL A 245 -6.53 -10.28 -17.21
CA VAL A 245 -5.47 -9.27 -17.30
C VAL A 245 -5.65 -8.25 -16.17
N GLN A 246 -4.76 -8.30 -15.18
CA GLN A 246 -4.71 -7.32 -14.11
C GLN A 246 -4.13 -6.00 -14.64
N LEU A 247 -4.85 -4.89 -14.43
CA LEU A 247 -4.48 -3.60 -15.00
C LEU A 247 -3.48 -2.80 -14.15
N VAL A 248 -3.39 -3.07 -12.85
CA VAL A 248 -2.43 -2.46 -11.92
C VAL A 248 -1.96 -3.47 -10.89
N PHE A 249 -0.71 -3.36 -10.47
CA PHE A 249 -0.13 -4.19 -9.40
C PHE A 249 -0.38 -3.60 -8.00
N VAL A 250 -0.35 -2.27 -7.88
CA VAL A 250 -0.38 -1.56 -6.59
C VAL A 250 -1.80 -1.33 -6.13
N GLY A 251 -2.12 -1.71 -4.89
CA GLY A 251 -3.40 -1.47 -4.23
C GLY A 251 -3.62 0.01 -3.86
N ASN A 252 -3.66 0.91 -4.86
CA ASN A 252 -3.90 2.33 -4.67
C ASN A 252 -5.01 2.86 -5.60
N HIS A 253 -5.98 3.56 -5.02
CA HIS A 253 -7.11 4.16 -5.73
C HIS A 253 -6.66 5.16 -6.81
N CYS A 254 -5.68 6.06 -6.53
CA CYS A 254 -5.14 7.00 -7.53
C CYS A 254 -4.45 6.28 -8.71
N LYS A 255 -4.20 4.99 -8.61
CA LYS A 255 -3.65 4.13 -9.66
C LYS A 255 -4.70 3.23 -10.30
N GLY A 256 -5.96 3.36 -9.90
CA GLY A 256 -7.11 2.68 -10.47
C GLY A 256 -7.64 1.47 -9.69
N SER A 257 -7.02 1.11 -8.56
CA SER A 257 -7.56 0.03 -7.71
C SER A 257 -8.94 0.36 -7.15
N ILE A 258 -9.74 -0.66 -6.96
CA ILE A 258 -11.10 -0.56 -6.42
C ILE A 258 -11.04 -0.70 -4.92
N PHE A 259 -11.65 0.23 -4.21
CA PHE A 259 -11.75 0.20 -2.76
C PHE A 259 -13.19 -0.09 -2.33
N GLN A 260 -13.32 -0.99 -1.35
CA GLN A 260 -14.62 -1.37 -0.78
C GLN A 260 -14.57 -1.28 0.74
N ASP A 261 -15.68 -0.91 1.35
CA ASP A 261 -15.82 -0.91 2.80
C ASP A 261 -15.83 -2.34 3.35
N GLY A 262 -14.80 -2.68 4.12
CA GLY A 262 -14.62 -3.95 4.80
C GLY A 262 -14.97 -3.90 6.30
N SER A 263 -15.66 -2.87 6.79
CA SER A 263 -15.93 -2.67 8.24
C SER A 263 -16.63 -3.87 8.89
N GLY A 264 -17.42 -4.64 8.14
CA GLY A 264 -18.04 -5.90 8.60
C GLY A 264 -17.04 -7.02 8.93
N LEU A 265 -15.77 -6.87 8.58
CA LEU A 265 -14.71 -7.83 8.90
C LEU A 265 -14.09 -7.61 10.29
N VAL A 266 -14.35 -6.48 10.94
CA VAL A 266 -13.81 -6.17 12.26
C VAL A 266 -14.39 -7.12 13.30
N THR A 267 -13.51 -7.82 13.99
CA THR A 267 -13.84 -8.73 15.09
C THR A 267 -12.92 -8.46 16.29
N PRO A 268 -13.25 -8.90 17.48
CA PRO A 268 -12.34 -8.85 18.64
C PRO A 268 -11.00 -9.53 18.37
N ALA A 269 -10.98 -10.67 17.65
CA ALA A 269 -9.77 -11.40 17.32
C ALA A 269 -8.86 -10.63 16.35
N LEU A 270 -9.43 -10.04 15.29
CA LEU A 270 -8.68 -9.16 14.37
C LEU A 270 -8.15 -7.93 15.12
N THR A 271 -8.99 -7.30 15.93
CA THR A 271 -8.58 -6.12 16.73
C THR A 271 -7.43 -6.47 17.67
N ALA A 272 -7.48 -7.60 18.36
CA ALA A 272 -6.40 -8.05 19.23
C ALA A 272 -5.09 -8.34 18.48
N ALA A 273 -5.16 -8.90 17.27
CA ALA A 273 -3.98 -9.14 16.45
C ALA A 273 -3.32 -7.82 15.99
N ILE A 274 -4.12 -6.86 15.55
CA ILE A 274 -3.63 -5.53 15.14
C ILE A 274 -3.15 -4.71 16.35
N GLU A 275 -3.82 -4.80 17.50
CA GLU A 275 -3.37 -4.19 18.76
C GLU A 275 -1.97 -4.71 19.15
N ARG A 276 -1.74 -6.01 19.10
CA ARG A 276 -0.45 -6.64 19.40
C ARG A 276 0.65 -6.12 18.49
N LEU A 277 0.40 -6.01 17.18
CA LEU A 277 1.32 -5.41 16.23
C LEU A 277 1.57 -3.92 16.55
N ALA A 278 0.50 -3.13 16.72
CA ALA A 278 0.60 -1.70 16.97
C ALA A 278 1.41 -1.40 18.25
N ARG A 279 1.25 -2.23 19.30
CA ARG A 279 2.04 -2.11 20.53
C ARG A 279 3.49 -2.53 20.39
N SER A 280 3.80 -3.39 19.43
CA SER A 280 5.18 -3.78 19.15
C SER A 280 5.99 -2.67 18.46
N VAL A 281 5.31 -1.64 17.93
CA VAL A 281 5.95 -0.43 17.41
C VAL A 281 5.94 0.65 18.48
N PRO A 282 7.12 1.17 18.91
CA PRO A 282 7.21 2.14 19.99
C PRO A 282 6.37 3.40 19.70
N GLU A 283 5.49 3.75 20.65
CA GLU A 283 4.68 4.98 20.59
C GLU A 283 3.83 5.10 19.30
N PHE A 284 3.35 3.98 18.75
CA PHE A 284 2.42 3.98 17.62
C PHE A 284 0.97 4.03 18.10
N TYR A 285 0.25 5.05 17.72
CA TYR A 285 -1.12 5.32 18.20
C TYR A 285 -2.13 5.55 17.09
N PHE A 286 -1.67 5.85 15.89
CA PHE A 286 -2.54 6.31 14.82
C PHE A 286 -1.98 5.96 13.45
N GLY A 287 -2.75 5.32 12.61
CA GLY A 287 -2.36 5.09 11.23
C GLY A 287 -3.03 3.91 10.58
N ARG A 288 -2.70 3.69 9.31
CA ARG A 288 -3.20 2.58 8.51
C ARG A 288 -2.12 1.50 8.36
N ILE A 289 -2.52 0.30 8.64
CA ILE A 289 -1.72 -0.91 8.48
C ILE A 289 -2.23 -1.65 7.24
N ASP A 290 -1.40 -1.70 6.20
CA ASP A 290 -1.74 -2.38 4.96
C ASP A 290 -1.27 -3.84 5.03
N VAL A 291 -2.18 -4.77 4.74
CA VAL A 291 -1.96 -6.22 4.86
C VAL A 291 -2.35 -6.96 3.59
N ARG A 292 -1.63 -8.03 3.27
CA ARG A 292 -2.10 -9.07 2.37
C ARG A 292 -2.56 -10.28 3.16
N PHE A 293 -3.64 -10.94 2.73
CA PHE A 293 -4.28 -11.99 3.52
C PHE A 293 -4.87 -13.11 2.64
N SER A 294 -4.93 -14.31 3.21
CA SER A 294 -5.35 -15.52 2.49
C SER A 294 -6.87 -15.57 2.26
N SER A 295 -7.66 -15.22 3.28
CA SER A 295 -9.14 -15.22 3.18
C SER A 295 -9.76 -14.29 4.21
N THR A 296 -10.96 -13.79 3.93
CA THR A 296 -11.74 -12.97 4.88
C THR A 296 -12.01 -13.72 6.20
N ALA A 297 -12.23 -15.03 6.14
CA ALA A 297 -12.41 -15.85 7.33
C ALA A 297 -11.14 -15.89 8.20
N SER A 298 -9.96 -16.01 7.60
CA SER A 298 -8.68 -15.97 8.32
C SER A 298 -8.41 -14.59 8.90
N LEU A 299 -8.64 -13.54 8.12
CA LEU A 299 -8.49 -12.15 8.57
C LEU A 299 -9.39 -11.86 9.78
N ARG A 300 -10.66 -12.26 9.74
CA ARG A 300 -11.59 -12.14 10.88
C ARG A 300 -11.12 -12.87 12.14
N ARG A 301 -10.36 -13.96 12.01
CA ARG A 301 -9.73 -14.67 13.14
C ARG A 301 -8.44 -14.01 13.63
N GLY A 302 -7.97 -12.94 12.95
CA GLY A 302 -6.69 -12.28 13.26
C GLY A 302 -5.48 -13.13 12.86
N THR A 303 -5.63 -13.97 11.82
CA THR A 303 -4.59 -14.90 11.32
C THR A 303 -4.52 -14.87 9.79
N GLY A 304 -3.52 -15.52 9.19
CA GLY A 304 -3.42 -15.69 7.74
C GLY A 304 -3.24 -14.37 6.99
N PHE A 305 -2.55 -13.41 7.60
CA PHE A 305 -2.18 -12.16 6.95
C PHE A 305 -0.71 -11.79 7.21
N LYS A 306 -0.15 -10.98 6.33
CA LYS A 306 1.15 -10.32 6.47
C LYS A 306 1.02 -8.83 6.25
N VAL A 307 1.64 -8.06 7.13
CA VAL A 307 1.73 -6.60 7.02
C VAL A 307 2.78 -6.26 5.97
N ILE A 308 2.38 -5.46 4.99
CA ILE A 308 3.27 -4.99 3.92
C ILE A 308 3.67 -3.53 4.09
N GLU A 309 2.89 -2.74 4.85
CA GLU A 309 3.19 -1.35 5.13
C GLU A 309 2.51 -0.88 6.43
N ILE A 310 3.18 0.01 7.16
CA ILE A 310 2.63 0.73 8.31
C ILE A 310 2.75 2.22 7.99
N ASN A 311 1.62 2.90 7.96
CA ASN A 311 1.51 4.32 7.62
C ASN A 311 1.01 5.12 8.84
N GLY A 312 1.55 6.32 9.05
CA GLY A 312 1.16 7.18 10.17
C GLY A 312 0.06 8.19 9.83
N VAL A 313 0.24 9.44 10.29
CA VAL A 313 -0.76 10.52 10.23
C VAL A 313 -1.17 10.92 8.80
N GLY A 314 -0.27 10.76 7.83
CA GLY A 314 -0.56 11.02 6.42
C GLY A 314 -1.47 9.99 5.74
N SER A 315 -1.76 8.89 6.42
CA SER A 315 -2.65 7.86 5.88
C SER A 315 -4.12 8.24 6.00
N GLU A 316 -4.91 7.69 5.09
CA GLU A 316 -6.34 7.92 4.99
C GLU A 316 -7.11 6.61 5.24
N ALA A 317 -8.30 6.73 5.83
CA ALA A 317 -9.26 5.63 5.95
C ALA A 317 -9.95 5.43 4.58
N THR A 318 -9.31 4.70 3.70
CA THR A 318 -9.60 4.68 2.26
C THR A 318 -10.93 4.01 1.87
N HIS A 319 -11.67 3.41 2.81
CA HIS A 319 -13.06 2.95 2.56
C HIS A 319 -14.01 4.10 2.14
N ILE A 320 -13.61 5.36 2.39
CA ILE A 320 -14.36 6.53 1.92
C ILE A 320 -14.50 6.58 0.40
N TRP A 321 -13.65 5.87 -0.33
CA TRP A 321 -13.67 5.75 -1.79
C TRP A 321 -14.49 4.56 -2.28
N ASP A 322 -15.20 3.85 -1.39
CA ASP A 322 -16.20 2.86 -1.79
C ASP A 322 -17.31 3.54 -2.62
N PRO A 323 -17.72 2.98 -3.77
CA PRO A 323 -18.76 3.57 -4.61
C PRO A 323 -20.10 3.84 -3.90
N SER A 324 -20.38 3.13 -2.81
CA SER A 324 -21.59 3.32 -2.00
C SER A 324 -21.47 4.42 -0.94
N THR A 325 -20.26 4.93 -0.67
CA THR A 325 -20.03 5.95 0.35
C THR A 325 -20.60 7.30 -0.07
N ARG A 326 -21.32 7.95 0.82
CA ARG A 326 -21.82 9.31 0.61
C ARG A 326 -20.73 10.33 0.93
N LEU A 327 -20.71 11.44 0.20
CA LEU A 327 -19.72 12.52 0.41
C LEU A 327 -19.65 13.00 1.86
N TRP A 328 -20.83 13.15 2.51
CA TRP A 328 -20.87 13.57 3.91
C TRP A 328 -20.23 12.56 4.86
N ASP A 329 -20.42 11.27 4.63
CA ASP A 329 -19.81 10.21 5.44
C ASP A 329 -18.30 10.15 5.23
N ALA A 330 -17.83 10.41 4.00
CA ALA A 330 -16.42 10.56 3.70
C ALA A 330 -15.79 11.73 4.48
N TRP A 331 -16.40 12.92 4.46
CA TRP A 331 -15.92 14.07 5.24
C TRP A 331 -16.00 13.82 6.75
N ARG A 332 -17.07 13.22 7.25
CA ARG A 332 -17.22 12.84 8.65
C ARG A 332 -16.10 11.92 9.12
N THR A 333 -15.73 10.96 8.28
CA THR A 333 -14.60 10.05 8.53
C THR A 333 -13.27 10.81 8.62
N GLN A 334 -13.02 11.73 7.70
CA GLN A 334 -11.82 12.57 7.70
C GLN A 334 -11.76 13.47 8.96
N PHE A 335 -12.86 14.13 9.29
CA PHE A 335 -12.94 14.97 10.49
C PHE A 335 -12.70 14.16 11.76
N PHE A 336 -13.26 12.95 11.85
CA PHE A 336 -13.03 12.06 12.98
C PHE A 336 -11.53 11.70 13.11
N HIS A 337 -10.89 11.28 12.01
CA HIS A 337 -9.49 10.82 12.05
C HIS A 337 -8.53 11.98 12.36
N TYR A 338 -8.66 13.12 11.69
CA TYR A 338 -7.80 14.26 12.00
C TYR A 338 -8.06 14.82 13.41
N GLY A 339 -9.32 14.86 13.86
CA GLY A 339 -9.64 15.17 15.23
C GLY A 339 -9.01 14.19 16.25
N ALA A 340 -8.94 12.90 15.91
CA ALA A 340 -8.24 11.90 16.73
C ALA A 340 -6.73 12.15 16.75
N ALA A 341 -6.11 12.41 15.61
CA ALA A 341 -4.68 12.71 15.52
C ALA A 341 -4.28 13.94 16.35
N PHE A 342 -5.06 15.02 16.30
CA PHE A 342 -4.86 16.20 17.15
C PHE A 342 -4.98 15.86 18.64
N ARG A 343 -6.00 15.10 19.05
CA ARG A 343 -6.19 14.70 20.46
C ARG A 343 -5.04 13.81 20.96
N ILE A 344 -4.58 12.86 20.13
CA ILE A 344 -3.44 11.98 20.45
C ILE A 344 -2.16 12.81 20.54
N GLY A 345 -1.91 13.71 19.59
CA GLY A 345 -0.77 14.63 19.60
C GLY A 345 -0.77 15.51 20.86
N ALA A 346 -1.94 16.04 21.26
CA ALA A 346 -2.08 16.82 22.49
C ALA A 346 -1.80 15.98 23.75
N ALA A 347 -2.24 14.71 23.77
CA ALA A 347 -1.94 13.78 24.87
C ALA A 347 -0.43 13.49 24.94
N ASN A 348 0.22 13.23 23.82
CA ASN A 348 1.66 12.99 23.75
C ASN A 348 2.48 14.24 24.10
N ARG A 349 2.02 15.44 23.72
CA ARG A 349 2.65 16.69 24.14
C ARG A 349 2.65 16.84 25.68
N ARG A 350 1.58 16.45 26.37
CA ARG A 350 1.56 16.41 27.85
C ARG A 350 2.50 15.36 28.45
N ARG A 351 2.87 14.34 27.69
CA ARG A 351 3.88 13.33 28.05
C ARG A 351 5.31 13.75 27.73
N GLY A 352 5.52 14.98 27.23
CA GLY A 352 6.82 15.55 26.92
C GLY A 352 7.29 15.36 25.47
N PHE A 353 6.47 14.80 24.57
CA PHE A 353 6.79 14.73 23.16
C PHE A 353 6.47 16.04 22.44
N SER A 354 7.29 16.42 21.48
CA SER A 354 7.12 17.63 20.68
C SER A 354 6.58 17.32 19.30
N SER A 355 5.78 18.23 18.73
CA SER A 355 5.44 18.21 17.31
C SER A 355 6.66 18.56 16.45
N SER A 356 6.63 18.20 15.19
CA SER A 356 7.74 18.43 14.25
C SER A 356 7.92 19.90 13.87
N GLY A 357 6.91 20.75 14.07
CA GLY A 357 6.86 22.12 13.57
C GLY A 357 6.52 22.20 12.06
N VAL A 358 5.82 23.26 11.69
CA VAL A 358 5.32 23.49 10.31
C VAL A 358 6.46 23.56 9.30
N TRP A 359 7.58 24.17 9.67
CA TRP A 359 8.74 24.31 8.77
C TRP A 359 9.38 22.97 8.40
N ARG A 360 9.53 22.07 9.39
CA ARG A 360 10.04 20.72 9.13
C ARG A 360 9.08 19.92 8.27
N MET A 361 7.77 19.98 8.56
CA MET A 361 6.74 19.36 7.72
C MET A 361 6.84 19.80 6.27
N TYR A 362 6.94 21.12 6.02
CA TYR A 362 7.06 21.67 4.68
C TYR A 362 8.34 21.17 3.97
N ARG A 363 9.47 21.23 4.64
CA ARG A 363 10.75 20.77 4.08
C ARG A 363 10.72 19.28 3.72
N ASP A 364 10.21 18.44 4.62
CA ASP A 364 10.18 17.00 4.42
C ASP A 364 9.15 16.62 3.33
N TRP A 365 8.02 17.33 3.25
CA TRP A 365 7.07 17.21 2.15
C TRP A 365 7.65 17.61 0.80
N MET A 366 8.39 18.73 0.72
CA MET A 366 9.06 19.17 -0.51
C MET A 366 10.12 18.18 -0.97
N ASN A 367 10.88 17.61 -0.02
CA ASN A 367 11.85 16.57 -0.33
C ASN A 367 11.16 15.32 -0.91
N GLN A 368 10.11 14.84 -0.24
CA GLN A 368 9.31 13.69 -0.73
C GLN A 368 8.77 13.95 -2.14
N ARG A 369 8.20 15.13 -2.42
CA ARG A 369 7.71 15.47 -3.76
C ARG A 369 8.82 15.45 -4.81
N ARG A 370 9.99 16.01 -4.48
CA ARG A 370 11.16 16.02 -5.37
C ARG A 370 11.63 14.60 -5.70
N LEU A 371 11.67 13.73 -4.71
CA LEU A 371 12.07 12.32 -4.88
C LEU A 371 11.03 11.58 -5.74
N MET A 372 9.75 11.70 -5.43
CA MET A 372 8.68 11.03 -6.15
C MET A 372 8.63 11.39 -7.64
N ALA A 373 9.00 12.61 -8.00
CA ALA A 373 9.06 13.04 -9.40
C ALA A 373 10.21 12.38 -10.20
N ARG A 374 11.14 11.69 -9.53
CA ARG A 374 12.32 11.05 -10.11
C ARG A 374 12.26 9.52 -10.06
N TYR A 375 11.28 8.95 -9.38
CA TYR A 375 11.16 7.49 -9.27
C TYR A 375 10.69 6.88 -10.59
N PRO A 376 11.14 5.65 -10.91
CA PRO A 376 10.64 4.93 -12.08
C PRO A 376 9.13 4.72 -12.00
N LEU A 377 8.51 4.51 -13.17
CA LEU A 377 7.09 4.12 -13.23
C LEU A 377 6.89 2.81 -12.45
N ASN A 378 5.77 2.72 -11.77
CA ASN A 378 5.33 1.49 -11.09
C ASN A 378 4.70 0.50 -12.10
N ASP A 379 4.69 -0.79 -11.73
CA ASP A 379 3.97 -1.83 -12.46
C ASP A 379 2.45 -1.66 -12.38
#